data_2700b5ebe91569b7581b88f0a5d1ec45
#
_entry.id   2700b5ebe91569b7581b88f0a5d1ec45
#
_cell.length_a   1.000
_cell.length_b   1.000
_cell.length_c   1.000
_cell.angle_alpha   90.00
_cell.angle_beta   90.00
_cell.angle_gamma   90.00
#
_symmetry.space_group_name_H-M   'P 1'
#
loop_
_entity.id
_entity.type
_entity.pdbx_description
1 polymer ?
#
loop_
_entity_poly.entity_id
_entity_poly.type
_entity_poly.pdbx_seq_one_letter_code
_entity_poly.pdbx_strand_id
1 'polypeptide(L)'
;HTKFEEVLFFLKHAPNFNEFDRAKFISEYITPLLKSIHIVQSGLKIPPKSDLRAFSSEAVSLFDSASWSVDFFAPNYSRPLTKEKIELGKLLFFDPILSKNTDRACASCHQPEHGFTDGLPTSRTMDGTQGKLRNAPTMLFAGMQNNAFFDQHVMYLEDQATGVITNQIEMHGSLKDVVTKLKSSNEYSDLFQKAFGNNKDSAVTDQNIRIALASFVRSLTPMNTPFDRFMRGETAAISNEAKQGFNLY
;
A
#
# COMPACT_ATOMS: atom_id res chain seq x y z
N HIS A 1 -6.80 -10.04 33.31
CA HIS A 1 -8.03 -9.60 34.03
C HIS A 1 -8.01 -8.08 34.18
N THR A 2 -7.01 -7.52 34.83
CA THR A 2 -6.90 -6.08 35.16
C THR A 2 -7.04 -5.15 33.94
N LYS A 3 -6.42 -5.49 32.79
CA LYS A 3 -6.51 -4.64 31.59
C LYS A 3 -7.91 -4.61 30.97
N PHE A 4 -8.65 -5.70 31.03
CA PHE A 4 -10.06 -5.71 30.64
C PHE A 4 -10.92 -4.83 31.54
N GLU A 5 -10.68 -4.86 32.85
CA GLU A 5 -11.39 -4.04 33.82
C GLU A 5 -11.11 -2.54 33.60
N GLU A 6 -9.85 -2.17 33.32
CA GLU A 6 -9.46 -0.80 32.98
C GLU A 6 -10.22 -0.29 31.73
N VAL A 7 -10.26 -1.11 30.65
CA VAL A 7 -11.02 -0.77 29.43
C VAL A 7 -12.51 -0.61 29.72
N LEU A 8 -13.11 -1.56 30.44
CA LEU A 8 -14.54 -1.49 30.80
C LEU A 8 -14.84 -0.29 31.70
N PHE A 9 -13.95 0.03 32.63
CA PHE A 9 -14.10 1.20 33.48
C PHE A 9 -14.08 2.48 32.63
N PHE A 10 -13.11 2.63 31.73
CA PHE A 10 -13.03 3.79 30.84
C PHE A 10 -14.32 3.95 30.02
N LEU A 11 -14.80 2.85 29.38
CA LEU A 11 -16.02 2.89 28.57
C LEU A 11 -17.28 3.25 29.38
N LYS A 12 -17.41 2.74 30.61
CA LYS A 12 -18.56 3.04 31.48
C LYS A 12 -18.61 4.49 31.97
N HIS A 13 -17.43 5.12 32.08
CA HIS A 13 -17.32 6.49 32.58
C HIS A 13 -17.04 7.49 31.44
N ALA A 14 -16.99 7.01 30.20
CA ALA A 14 -16.88 7.88 29.05
C ALA A 14 -18.14 8.79 28.98
N PRO A 15 -17.95 10.08 28.69
CA PRO A 15 -19.08 11.01 28.56
C PRO A 15 -19.94 10.62 27.34
N ASN A 16 -20.32 11.54 26.53
CA ASN A 16 -21.02 11.26 25.27
C ASN A 16 -20.00 10.99 24.12
N PHE A 17 -20.50 10.62 22.96
CA PHE A 17 -19.69 10.30 21.78
C PHE A 17 -18.76 11.45 21.35
N ASN A 18 -19.21 12.71 21.48
CA ASN A 18 -18.43 13.87 21.03
C ASN A 18 -17.26 14.21 21.97
N GLU A 19 -17.39 13.86 23.25
CA GLU A 19 -16.38 14.11 24.29
C GLU A 19 -15.49 12.89 24.54
N PHE A 20 -15.72 11.79 23.81
CA PHE A 20 -14.95 10.56 23.95
C PHE A 20 -13.51 10.76 23.44
N ASP A 21 -12.52 10.62 24.32
CA ASP A 21 -11.09 10.73 23.98
C ASP A 21 -10.61 9.45 23.26
N ARG A 22 -10.75 9.46 21.94
CA ARG A 22 -10.40 8.33 21.07
C ARG A 22 -8.90 8.03 21.10
N ALA A 23 -8.07 9.08 21.12
CA ALA A 23 -6.64 8.96 21.14
C ALA A 23 -6.16 8.24 22.40
N LYS A 24 -6.64 8.69 23.56
CA LYS A 24 -6.36 8.09 24.86
C LYS A 24 -6.88 6.65 24.93
N PHE A 25 -8.11 6.41 24.49
CA PHE A 25 -8.70 5.08 24.49
C PHE A 25 -7.86 4.07 23.69
N ILE A 26 -7.42 4.44 22.50
CA ILE A 26 -6.62 3.54 21.65
C ILE A 26 -5.21 3.35 22.25
N SER A 27 -4.51 4.44 22.57
CA SER A 27 -3.11 4.39 22.98
C SER A 27 -2.88 3.83 24.39
N GLU A 28 -3.73 4.19 25.35
CA GLU A 28 -3.54 3.84 26.76
C GLU A 28 -4.34 2.61 27.22
N TYR A 29 -5.41 2.25 26.51
CA TYR A 29 -6.29 1.14 26.92
C TYR A 29 -6.27 -0.02 25.91
N ILE A 30 -6.58 0.22 24.64
CA ILE A 30 -6.69 -0.86 23.64
C ILE A 30 -5.34 -1.45 23.27
N THR A 31 -4.34 -0.61 22.97
CA THR A 31 -3.01 -1.10 22.61
C THR A 31 -2.35 -1.93 23.72
N PRO A 32 -2.36 -1.51 25.02
CA PRO A 32 -1.87 -2.35 26.12
C PRO A 32 -2.69 -3.64 26.34
N LEU A 33 -4.00 -3.61 26.11
CA LEU A 33 -4.85 -4.80 26.20
C LEU A 33 -4.46 -5.82 25.12
N LEU A 34 -4.31 -5.39 23.86
CA LEU A 34 -3.89 -6.26 22.75
C LEU A 34 -2.52 -6.91 23.02
N LYS A 35 -1.55 -6.12 23.53
CA LYS A 35 -0.24 -6.64 23.97
C LYS A 35 -0.38 -7.72 25.04
N SER A 36 -1.25 -7.49 26.02
CA SER A 36 -1.50 -8.46 27.10
C SER A 36 -2.15 -9.75 26.58
N ILE A 37 -3.10 -9.65 25.65
CA ILE A 37 -3.74 -10.81 25.00
C ILE A 37 -2.68 -11.62 24.24
N HIS A 38 -1.81 -10.95 23.46
CA HIS A 38 -0.75 -11.62 22.72
C HIS A 38 0.23 -12.35 23.64
N ILE A 39 0.64 -11.74 24.76
CA ILE A 39 1.50 -12.37 25.78
C ILE A 39 0.83 -13.64 26.34
N VAL A 40 -0.45 -13.57 26.68
CA VAL A 40 -1.21 -14.73 27.21
C VAL A 40 -1.32 -15.82 26.15
N GLN A 41 -1.67 -15.48 24.90
CA GLN A 41 -1.75 -16.41 23.78
C GLN A 41 -0.41 -17.16 23.59
N SER A 42 0.70 -16.42 23.57
CA SER A 42 2.05 -16.98 23.41
C SER A 42 2.44 -17.86 24.60
N GLY A 43 2.14 -17.41 25.83
CA GLY A 43 2.42 -18.17 27.06
C GLY A 43 1.63 -19.48 27.15
N LEU A 44 0.40 -19.49 26.66
CA LEU A 44 -0.46 -20.70 26.57
C LEU A 44 -0.15 -21.56 25.34
N LYS A 45 0.81 -21.15 24.49
CA LYS A 45 1.17 -21.85 23.24
C LYS A 45 -0.04 -22.07 22.32
N ILE A 46 -1.01 -21.13 22.33
CA ILE A 46 -2.14 -21.17 21.40
C ILE A 46 -1.63 -20.73 20.03
N PRO A 47 -1.64 -21.62 19.01
CA PRO A 47 -1.12 -21.27 17.71
C PRO A 47 -1.96 -20.17 17.06
N PRO A 48 -1.32 -19.22 16.36
CA PRO A 48 -2.06 -18.25 15.57
C PRO A 48 -2.84 -18.96 14.46
N LYS A 49 -3.97 -18.40 14.05
CA LYS A 49 -4.71 -18.93 12.92
C LYS A 49 -3.89 -18.76 11.63
N SER A 50 -3.71 -19.85 10.88
CA SER A 50 -2.83 -19.91 9.71
C SER A 50 -3.41 -19.28 8.44
N ASP A 51 -4.67 -18.85 8.46
CA ASP A 51 -5.30 -18.24 7.30
C ASP A 51 -4.63 -16.89 6.97
N LEU A 52 -4.43 -16.62 5.68
CA LEU A 52 -4.01 -15.32 5.22
C LEU A 52 -5.10 -14.27 5.53
N ARG A 53 -4.74 -13.24 6.29
CA ARG A 53 -5.63 -12.17 6.73
C ARG A 53 -4.98 -10.81 6.48
N ALA A 54 -5.82 -9.78 6.32
CA ALA A 54 -5.33 -8.40 6.22
C ALA A 54 -4.57 -7.97 7.48
N PHE A 55 -5.04 -8.41 8.66
CA PHE A 55 -4.43 -8.10 9.94
C PHE A 55 -3.79 -9.35 10.55
N SER A 56 -2.51 -9.25 10.88
CA SER A 56 -1.74 -10.36 11.45
C SER A 56 -2.32 -10.81 12.79
N SER A 57 -2.36 -12.12 13.02
CA SER A 57 -2.74 -12.69 14.32
C SER A 57 -1.73 -12.38 15.44
N GLU A 58 -0.53 -11.95 15.08
CA GLU A 58 0.53 -11.55 16.03
C GLU A 58 0.56 -10.03 16.25
N ALA A 59 -0.35 -9.31 15.61
CA ALA A 59 -0.42 -7.87 15.69
C ALA A 59 -0.79 -7.38 17.10
N VAL A 60 -0.04 -6.40 17.58
CA VAL A 60 -0.28 -5.73 18.87
C VAL A 60 -0.72 -4.28 18.73
N SER A 61 -0.73 -3.74 17.53
CA SER A 61 -1.19 -2.38 17.22
C SER A 61 -1.61 -2.28 15.76
N LEU A 62 -2.69 -1.58 15.49
CA LEU A 62 -3.13 -1.23 14.13
C LEU A 62 -2.14 -0.27 13.42
N PHE A 63 -1.32 0.42 14.18
CA PHE A 63 -0.39 1.47 13.72
C PHE A 63 1.04 0.94 13.55
N ASP A 64 1.20 -0.38 13.39
CA ASP A 64 2.47 -1.03 13.11
C ASP A 64 2.41 -1.69 11.74
N SER A 65 3.41 -1.44 10.89
CA SER A 65 3.49 -2.05 9.55
C SER A 65 3.53 -3.58 9.60
N ALA A 66 4.17 -4.16 10.61
CA ALA A 66 4.22 -5.62 10.80
C ALA A 66 2.84 -6.25 11.11
N SER A 67 1.86 -5.42 11.49
CA SER A 67 0.50 -5.87 11.77
C SER A 67 -0.35 -6.10 10.53
N TRP A 68 0.11 -5.67 9.36
CA TRP A 68 -0.67 -5.72 8.12
C TRP A 68 -0.02 -6.65 7.09
N SER A 69 -0.84 -7.43 6.41
CA SER A 69 -0.42 -8.26 5.28
C SER A 69 -0.94 -7.69 3.98
N VAL A 70 -0.08 -7.04 3.21
CA VAL A 70 -0.43 -6.54 1.87
C VAL A 70 -0.69 -7.68 0.88
N ASP A 71 -0.16 -8.89 1.15
CA ASP A 71 -0.43 -10.08 0.37
C ASP A 71 -1.90 -10.51 0.43
N PHE A 72 -2.63 -10.16 1.50
CA PHE A 72 -4.07 -10.41 1.59
C PHE A 72 -4.84 -9.76 0.43
N PHE A 73 -4.44 -8.56 0.04
CA PHE A 73 -5.06 -7.76 -1.04
C PHE A 73 -4.53 -8.11 -2.43
N ALA A 74 -3.59 -9.05 -2.54
CA ALA A 74 -3.03 -9.49 -3.81
C ALA A 74 -3.73 -10.76 -4.33
N PRO A 75 -3.87 -10.96 -5.65
CA PRO A 75 -4.30 -12.24 -6.20
C PRO A 75 -3.29 -13.34 -5.90
N ASN A 76 -3.74 -14.60 -5.83
CA ASN A 76 -2.88 -15.74 -5.48
C ASN A 76 -1.63 -15.86 -6.36
N TYR A 77 -1.76 -15.60 -7.66
CA TYR A 77 -0.67 -15.70 -8.62
C TYR A 77 0.42 -14.61 -8.46
N SER A 78 0.13 -13.55 -7.72
CA SER A 78 1.05 -12.44 -7.45
C SER A 78 1.89 -12.64 -6.18
N ARG A 79 1.42 -13.50 -5.28
CA ARG A 79 2.04 -13.76 -3.96
C ARG A 79 3.27 -14.66 -4.06
N PRO A 80 4.19 -14.60 -3.11
CA PRO A 80 4.29 -13.57 -2.09
C PRO A 80 4.90 -12.27 -2.63
N LEU A 81 4.75 -11.18 -1.87
CA LEU A 81 5.51 -9.94 -2.07
C LEU A 81 6.99 -10.19 -1.73
N THR A 82 7.89 -10.03 -2.71
CA THR A 82 9.33 -10.23 -2.50
C THR A 82 10.11 -8.95 -2.79
N LYS A 83 11.31 -8.84 -2.21
CA LYS A 83 12.20 -7.70 -2.41
C LYS A 83 12.54 -7.52 -3.89
N GLU A 84 12.80 -8.60 -4.60
CA GLU A 84 13.17 -8.60 -6.03
C GLU A 84 12.02 -8.07 -6.90
N LYS A 85 10.77 -8.47 -6.61
CA LYS A 85 9.58 -7.95 -7.32
C LYS A 85 9.39 -6.45 -7.03
N ILE A 86 9.61 -6.01 -5.79
CA ILE A 86 9.51 -4.59 -5.40
C ILE A 86 10.57 -3.76 -6.12
N GLU A 87 11.83 -4.20 -6.12
CA GLU A 87 12.94 -3.51 -6.78
C GLU A 87 12.71 -3.39 -8.28
N LEU A 88 12.32 -4.48 -8.95
CA LEU A 88 11.97 -4.47 -10.36
C LEU A 88 10.78 -3.55 -10.65
N GLY A 89 9.72 -3.64 -9.83
CA GLY A 89 8.54 -2.79 -9.96
C GLY A 89 8.86 -1.31 -9.78
N LYS A 90 9.76 -0.98 -8.85
CA LYS A 90 10.26 0.39 -8.67
C LYS A 90 10.98 0.90 -9.93
N LEU A 91 11.88 0.12 -10.51
CA LEU A 91 12.56 0.50 -11.76
C LEU A 91 11.53 0.75 -12.87
N LEU A 92 10.61 -0.17 -13.10
CA LEU A 92 9.56 -0.05 -14.12
C LEU A 92 8.64 1.16 -13.88
N PHE A 93 8.38 1.52 -12.62
CA PHE A 93 7.52 2.65 -12.26
C PHE A 93 8.13 4.00 -12.65
N PHE A 94 9.45 4.12 -12.57
CA PHE A 94 10.20 5.33 -12.92
C PHE A 94 10.73 5.35 -14.36
N ASP A 95 10.72 4.21 -15.04
CA ASP A 95 11.20 4.08 -16.42
C ASP A 95 10.08 4.38 -17.43
N PRO A 96 10.29 5.27 -18.41
CA PRO A 96 9.31 5.55 -19.45
C PRO A 96 9.10 4.41 -20.47
N ILE A 97 9.84 3.32 -20.38
CA ILE A 97 9.80 2.16 -21.31
C ILE A 97 8.39 1.59 -21.50
N LEU A 98 7.51 1.76 -20.51
CA LEU A 98 6.12 1.26 -20.53
C LEU A 98 5.20 2.07 -21.44
N SER A 99 5.56 3.30 -21.79
CA SER A 99 4.76 4.12 -22.71
C SER A 99 5.10 3.82 -24.18
N LYS A 100 4.18 4.20 -25.06
CA LYS A 100 4.34 3.98 -26.51
C LYS A 100 5.66 4.53 -27.03
N ASN A 101 5.94 5.79 -26.74
CA ASN A 101 7.09 6.53 -27.27
C ASN A 101 8.30 6.52 -26.31
N THR A 102 8.21 5.82 -25.17
CA THR A 102 9.25 5.85 -24.13
C THR A 102 9.51 7.27 -23.63
N ASP A 103 8.44 8.03 -23.39
CA ASP A 103 8.46 9.45 -23.01
C ASP A 103 7.67 9.73 -21.72
N ARG A 104 6.98 8.74 -21.15
CA ARG A 104 6.17 8.88 -19.95
C ARG A 104 6.28 7.66 -19.02
N ALA A 105 6.53 7.90 -17.75
CA ALA A 105 6.56 6.90 -16.70
C ALA A 105 5.33 7.02 -15.78
N CYS A 106 5.08 6.03 -14.94
CA CYS A 106 4.06 6.13 -13.87
C CYS A 106 4.38 7.32 -12.94
N ALA A 107 5.68 7.52 -12.65
CA ALA A 107 6.18 8.64 -11.86
C ALA A 107 5.92 10.03 -12.48
N SER A 108 5.52 10.12 -13.75
CA SER A 108 5.14 11.41 -14.36
C SER A 108 3.87 12.01 -13.74
N CYS A 109 2.97 11.12 -13.22
CA CYS A 109 1.73 11.54 -12.55
C CYS A 109 1.74 11.16 -11.04
N HIS A 110 2.58 10.22 -10.63
CA HIS A 110 2.67 9.76 -9.25
C HIS A 110 4.06 10.08 -8.68
N GLN A 111 4.26 11.36 -8.35
CA GLN A 111 5.55 11.94 -7.94
C GLN A 111 5.77 11.74 -6.43
N PRO A 112 6.90 11.15 -6.00
CA PRO A 112 7.17 10.91 -4.58
C PRO A 112 7.14 12.18 -3.73
N GLU A 113 7.66 13.30 -4.25
CA GLU A 113 7.70 14.62 -3.61
C GLU A 113 6.31 15.21 -3.35
N HIS A 114 5.30 14.76 -4.09
CA HIS A 114 3.89 15.12 -3.90
C HIS A 114 3.06 14.00 -3.25
N GLY A 115 3.72 13.10 -2.49
CA GLY A 115 3.04 11.96 -1.86
C GLY A 115 2.47 10.98 -2.89
N PHE A 116 3.16 10.78 -4.01
CA PHE A 116 2.73 9.96 -5.15
C PHE A 116 1.41 10.42 -5.80
N THR A 117 1.20 11.74 -5.85
CA THR A 117 0.24 12.43 -6.72
C THR A 117 0.99 13.32 -7.69
N ASP A 118 0.31 14.03 -8.60
CA ASP A 118 0.91 15.09 -9.44
C ASP A 118 0.68 16.50 -8.90
N GLY A 119 -0.02 16.63 -7.77
CA GLY A 119 -0.36 17.91 -7.14
C GLY A 119 -1.36 18.75 -7.95
N LEU A 120 -1.97 18.20 -9.01
CA LEU A 120 -2.89 18.92 -9.89
C LEU A 120 -4.36 18.52 -9.62
N PRO A 121 -5.32 19.44 -9.80
CA PRO A 121 -6.75 19.11 -9.73
C PRO A 121 -7.17 18.06 -10.77
N THR A 122 -6.54 18.07 -11.94
CA THR A 122 -6.70 17.08 -13.01
C THR A 122 -5.36 16.85 -13.68
N SER A 123 -5.01 15.58 -13.89
CA SER A 123 -3.74 15.22 -14.51
C SER A 123 -3.68 15.63 -16.00
N ARG A 124 -2.44 15.79 -16.51
CA ARG A 124 -2.22 16.09 -17.92
C ARG A 124 -2.22 14.82 -18.77
N THR A 125 -2.87 14.86 -19.91
CA THR A 125 -2.77 13.82 -20.93
C THR A 125 -1.40 13.77 -21.59
N MET A 126 -1.12 12.80 -22.45
CA MET A 126 0.16 12.69 -23.18
C MET A 126 0.48 13.92 -24.02
N ASP A 127 -0.55 14.55 -24.62
CA ASP A 127 -0.39 15.78 -25.41
C ASP A 127 -0.30 17.07 -24.55
N GLY A 128 -0.25 16.93 -23.22
CA GLY A 128 -0.18 18.03 -22.26
C GLY A 128 -1.51 18.71 -21.96
N THR A 129 -2.63 18.29 -22.55
CA THR A 129 -3.96 18.84 -22.28
C THR A 129 -4.40 18.52 -20.85
N GLN A 130 -4.95 19.52 -20.15
CA GLN A 130 -5.51 19.36 -18.80
C GLN A 130 -7.04 19.25 -18.85
N GLY A 131 -7.63 18.62 -17.83
CA GLY A 131 -9.08 18.54 -17.66
C GLY A 131 -9.75 17.33 -18.31
N LYS A 132 -9.04 16.51 -19.07
CA LYS A 132 -9.54 15.25 -19.63
C LYS A 132 -9.39 14.05 -18.72
N LEU A 133 -8.43 14.09 -17.81
CA LEU A 133 -8.17 13.06 -16.81
C LEU A 133 -8.72 13.51 -15.46
N ARG A 134 -8.93 12.54 -14.57
CA ARG A 134 -9.15 12.81 -13.16
C ARG A 134 -7.84 13.20 -12.49
N ASN A 135 -7.91 13.70 -11.27
CA ASN A 135 -6.75 13.86 -10.40
C ASN A 135 -6.03 12.52 -10.22
N ALA A 136 -4.70 12.52 -10.21
CA ALA A 136 -3.90 11.35 -9.86
C ALA A 136 -3.97 11.12 -8.35
N PRO A 137 -4.65 10.07 -7.88
CA PRO A 137 -4.72 9.78 -6.45
C PRO A 137 -3.34 9.38 -5.92
N THR A 138 -3.13 9.54 -4.61
CA THR A 138 -1.92 9.01 -3.99
C THR A 138 -1.83 7.50 -4.14
N MET A 139 -0.61 6.99 -4.36
CA MET A 139 -0.33 5.55 -4.36
C MET A 139 -0.03 5.02 -2.93
N LEU A 140 0.10 5.92 -1.95
CA LEU A 140 0.30 5.50 -0.55
C LEU A 140 -0.92 4.71 -0.09
N PHE A 141 -0.67 3.55 0.51
CA PHE A 141 -1.70 2.60 0.96
C PHE A 141 -2.64 2.04 -0.14
N ALA A 142 -2.41 2.34 -1.43
CA ALA A 142 -3.22 1.78 -2.50
C ALA A 142 -3.19 0.24 -2.53
N GLY A 143 -2.07 -0.37 -2.08
CA GLY A 143 -1.93 -1.82 -1.94
C GLY A 143 -2.84 -2.48 -0.91
N MET A 144 -3.52 -1.70 -0.06
CA MET A 144 -4.45 -2.18 0.97
C MET A 144 -5.93 -1.90 0.62
N GLN A 145 -6.19 -1.43 -0.58
CA GLN A 145 -7.55 -1.22 -1.10
C GLN A 145 -8.05 -2.49 -1.79
N ASN A 146 -9.36 -2.75 -1.66
CA ASN A 146 -9.98 -3.91 -2.32
C ASN A 146 -10.23 -3.70 -3.81
N ASN A 147 -10.38 -2.44 -4.25
CA ASN A 147 -10.70 -2.09 -5.62
C ASN A 147 -9.93 -0.84 -6.05
N ALA A 148 -9.65 -0.74 -7.35
CA ALA A 148 -8.99 0.40 -7.97
C ALA A 148 -9.95 1.18 -8.89
N PHE A 149 -9.55 2.38 -9.26
CA PHE A 149 -10.31 3.40 -9.95
C PHE A 149 -11.48 4.00 -9.13
N PHE A 150 -11.99 5.13 -9.57
CA PHE A 150 -13.05 5.85 -8.85
C PHE A 150 -14.37 5.06 -8.76
N ASP A 151 -14.70 4.35 -9.81
CA ASP A 151 -15.91 3.51 -9.92
C ASP A 151 -15.70 2.07 -9.46
N GLN A 152 -14.48 1.76 -8.94
CA GLN A 152 -14.12 0.48 -8.34
C GLN A 152 -14.33 -0.75 -9.26
N HIS A 153 -14.28 -0.57 -10.56
CA HIS A 153 -14.51 -1.65 -11.53
C HIS A 153 -13.35 -2.65 -11.66
N VAL A 154 -12.20 -2.35 -11.06
CA VAL A 154 -11.00 -3.21 -11.08
C VAL A 154 -10.65 -3.66 -9.67
N MET A 155 -10.50 -4.95 -9.47
CA MET A 155 -10.26 -5.54 -8.15
C MET A 155 -8.78 -5.49 -7.74
N TYR A 156 -7.86 -5.68 -8.67
CA TYR A 156 -6.43 -5.83 -8.35
C TYR A 156 -5.57 -4.76 -9.03
N LEU A 157 -4.50 -4.36 -8.36
CA LEU A 157 -3.51 -3.42 -8.91
C LEU A 157 -2.87 -3.91 -10.20
N GLU A 158 -2.72 -5.23 -10.37
CA GLU A 158 -2.22 -5.86 -11.58
C GLU A 158 -3.07 -5.51 -12.80
N ASP A 159 -4.38 -5.50 -12.64
CA ASP A 159 -5.32 -5.19 -13.74
C ASP A 159 -5.44 -3.68 -13.93
N GLN A 160 -5.32 -2.89 -12.85
CA GLN A 160 -5.26 -1.44 -12.91
C GLN A 160 -4.08 -0.96 -13.77
N ALA A 161 -2.91 -1.57 -13.61
CA ALA A 161 -1.73 -1.25 -14.41
C ALA A 161 -1.98 -1.45 -15.92
N THR A 162 -2.73 -2.51 -16.30
CA THR A 162 -3.14 -2.72 -17.69
C THR A 162 -3.96 -1.54 -18.23
N GLY A 163 -4.95 -1.09 -17.45
CA GLY A 163 -5.82 0.02 -17.84
C GLY A 163 -5.03 1.28 -18.17
N VAL A 164 -4.06 1.64 -17.32
CA VAL A 164 -3.23 2.85 -17.51
C VAL A 164 -2.26 2.69 -18.69
N ILE A 165 -1.56 1.54 -18.79
CA ILE A 165 -0.58 1.30 -19.86
C ILE A 165 -1.24 1.39 -21.23
N THR A 166 -2.46 0.87 -21.38
CA THR A 166 -3.16 0.81 -22.67
C THR A 166 -4.01 2.04 -22.97
N ASN A 167 -4.24 2.92 -22.00
CA ASN A 167 -5.04 4.11 -22.20
C ASN A 167 -4.36 5.10 -23.16
N GLN A 168 -5.06 5.46 -24.23
CA GLN A 168 -4.51 6.29 -25.30
C GLN A 168 -4.10 7.71 -24.88
N ILE A 169 -4.74 8.25 -23.85
CA ILE A 169 -4.45 9.59 -23.35
C ILE A 169 -3.52 9.61 -22.13
N GLU A 170 -3.15 8.41 -21.61
CA GLU A 170 -2.22 8.27 -20.49
C GLU A 170 -0.85 7.76 -20.96
N MET A 171 -0.68 6.44 -21.15
CA MET A 171 0.60 5.84 -21.55
C MET A 171 0.61 5.44 -23.03
N HIS A 172 -0.55 5.23 -23.65
CA HIS A 172 -0.76 4.83 -25.05
C HIS A 172 0.12 3.63 -25.46
N GLY A 173 0.47 2.76 -24.51
CA GLY A 173 1.32 1.59 -24.73
C GLY A 173 0.53 0.37 -25.17
N SER A 174 1.29 -0.71 -25.42
CA SER A 174 0.78 -2.05 -25.64
C SER A 174 1.61 -3.00 -24.81
N LEU A 175 0.99 -3.84 -24.00
CA LEU A 175 1.72 -4.83 -23.19
C LEU A 175 2.61 -5.74 -24.05
N LYS A 176 2.18 -6.08 -25.27
CA LYS A 176 2.98 -6.85 -26.21
C LYS A 176 4.28 -6.13 -26.62
N ASP A 177 4.17 -4.84 -26.93
CA ASP A 177 5.34 -4.04 -27.34
C ASP A 177 6.26 -3.79 -26.14
N VAL A 178 5.70 -3.56 -24.95
CA VAL A 178 6.46 -3.44 -23.70
C VAL A 178 7.27 -4.72 -23.43
N VAL A 179 6.65 -5.89 -23.55
CA VAL A 179 7.37 -7.19 -23.42
C VAL A 179 8.51 -7.28 -24.41
N THR A 180 8.31 -6.87 -25.67
CA THR A 180 9.36 -6.89 -26.69
C THR A 180 10.49 -5.93 -26.34
N LYS A 181 10.19 -4.70 -25.93
CA LYS A 181 11.20 -3.72 -25.49
C LYS A 181 12.03 -4.24 -24.31
N LEU A 182 11.36 -4.79 -23.28
CA LEU A 182 12.04 -5.31 -22.08
C LEU A 182 12.91 -6.54 -22.39
N LYS A 183 12.46 -7.44 -23.27
CA LYS A 183 13.26 -8.59 -23.72
C LYS A 183 14.51 -8.20 -24.50
N SER A 184 14.51 -7.06 -25.17
CA SER A 184 15.69 -6.57 -25.89
C SER A 184 16.78 -6.02 -24.95
N SER A 185 16.48 -5.80 -23.68
CA SER A 185 17.42 -5.39 -22.65
C SER A 185 17.89 -6.59 -21.81
N ASN A 186 19.18 -6.86 -21.85
CA ASN A 186 19.78 -7.90 -21.00
C ASN A 186 19.60 -7.58 -19.51
N GLU A 187 19.71 -6.31 -19.13
CA GLU A 187 19.56 -5.87 -17.76
C GLU A 187 18.14 -6.18 -17.22
N TYR A 188 17.09 -5.82 -17.96
CA TYR A 188 15.73 -6.18 -17.57
C TYR A 188 15.49 -7.68 -17.55
N SER A 189 16.01 -8.42 -18.55
CA SER A 189 15.89 -9.89 -18.58
C SER A 189 16.51 -10.55 -17.34
N ASP A 190 17.66 -10.06 -16.86
CA ASP A 190 18.31 -10.53 -15.63
C ASP A 190 17.48 -10.18 -14.37
N LEU A 191 16.93 -8.97 -14.31
CA LEU A 191 16.07 -8.54 -13.20
C LEU A 191 14.77 -9.34 -13.12
N PHE A 192 14.13 -9.60 -14.26
CA PHE A 192 12.93 -10.46 -14.31
C PHE A 192 13.26 -11.90 -13.91
N GLN A 193 14.39 -12.46 -14.36
CA GLN A 193 14.84 -13.77 -13.94
C GLN A 193 15.04 -13.84 -12.42
N LYS A 194 15.68 -12.83 -11.84
CA LYS A 194 15.91 -12.75 -10.41
C LYS A 194 14.59 -12.68 -9.63
N ALA A 195 13.60 -11.92 -10.13
CA ALA A 195 12.32 -11.70 -9.45
C ALA A 195 11.34 -12.89 -9.56
N PHE A 196 11.39 -13.64 -10.66
CA PHE A 196 10.39 -14.68 -10.95
C PHE A 196 10.97 -16.10 -11.12
N GLY A 197 12.28 -16.26 -11.10
CA GLY A 197 12.96 -17.57 -11.04
C GLY A 197 12.91 -18.42 -12.32
N ASN A 198 12.41 -17.89 -13.44
CA ASN A 198 12.31 -18.57 -14.73
C ASN A 198 13.54 -18.32 -15.61
N ASN A 199 13.65 -19.03 -16.75
CA ASN A 199 14.64 -18.65 -17.76
C ASN A 199 14.42 -17.21 -18.22
N LYS A 200 15.52 -16.50 -18.59
CA LYS A 200 15.48 -15.09 -19.00
C LYS A 200 14.36 -14.79 -20.01
N ASP A 201 14.24 -15.59 -21.06
CA ASP A 201 13.27 -15.36 -22.13
C ASP A 201 11.81 -15.59 -21.71
N SER A 202 11.58 -16.48 -20.73
CA SER A 202 10.24 -16.79 -20.22
C SER A 202 9.84 -15.96 -19.00
N ALA A 203 10.78 -15.26 -18.36
CA ALA A 203 10.51 -14.43 -17.20
C ALA A 203 9.83 -13.10 -17.57
N VAL A 204 10.15 -12.52 -18.73
CA VAL A 204 9.55 -11.26 -19.19
C VAL A 204 8.21 -11.54 -19.86
N THR A 205 7.14 -11.40 -19.09
CA THR A 205 5.75 -11.56 -19.55
C THR A 205 4.92 -10.34 -19.14
N ASP A 206 3.78 -10.14 -19.80
CA ASP A 206 2.80 -9.10 -19.41
C ASP A 206 2.33 -9.27 -17.98
N GLN A 207 2.08 -10.50 -17.55
CA GLN A 207 1.69 -10.80 -16.16
C GLN A 207 2.79 -10.41 -15.17
N ASN A 208 4.04 -10.76 -15.42
CA ASN A 208 5.15 -10.47 -14.52
C ASN A 208 5.47 -8.97 -14.45
N ILE A 209 5.27 -8.22 -15.54
CA ILE A 209 5.37 -6.75 -15.54
C ILE A 209 4.34 -6.16 -14.58
N ARG A 210 3.08 -6.58 -14.69
CA ARG A 210 1.98 -6.12 -13.83
C ARG A 210 2.19 -6.51 -12.37
N ILE A 211 2.65 -7.73 -12.10
CA ILE A 211 2.99 -8.19 -10.75
C ILE A 211 4.11 -7.34 -10.15
N ALA A 212 5.16 -7.04 -10.90
CA ALA A 212 6.27 -6.22 -10.41
C ALA A 212 5.80 -4.80 -10.06
N LEU A 213 5.05 -4.13 -10.95
CA LEU A 213 4.47 -2.81 -10.70
C LEU A 213 3.56 -2.82 -9.45
N ALA A 214 2.64 -3.77 -9.36
CA ALA A 214 1.76 -3.93 -8.21
C ALA A 214 2.54 -4.21 -6.92
N SER A 215 3.64 -4.95 -6.99
CA SER A 215 4.51 -5.22 -5.84
C SER A 215 5.17 -3.95 -5.31
N PHE A 216 5.65 -3.07 -6.18
CA PHE A 216 6.17 -1.77 -5.77
C PHE A 216 5.07 -0.92 -5.11
N VAL A 217 3.91 -0.80 -5.73
CA VAL A 217 2.78 -0.03 -5.15
C VAL A 217 2.36 -0.58 -3.79
N ARG A 218 2.30 -1.91 -3.62
CA ARG A 218 2.02 -2.53 -2.32
C ARG A 218 3.06 -2.25 -1.25
N SER A 219 4.30 -1.97 -1.63
CA SER A 219 5.35 -1.58 -0.68
C SER A 219 5.21 -0.14 -0.15
N LEU A 220 4.36 0.68 -0.78
CA LEU A 220 4.13 2.08 -0.39
C LEU A 220 3.13 2.20 0.78
N THR A 221 3.47 1.57 1.91
CA THR A 221 2.66 1.58 3.14
C THR A 221 3.46 2.19 4.30
N PRO A 222 3.69 3.52 4.33
CA PRO A 222 4.50 4.16 5.36
C PRO A 222 3.73 4.26 6.68
N MET A 223 3.92 3.29 7.58
CA MET A 223 3.30 3.25 8.92
C MET A 223 4.28 3.63 10.02
N ASN A 224 5.02 4.71 9.85
CA ASN A 224 5.90 5.27 10.88
C ASN A 224 5.84 6.80 10.93
N THR A 225 4.66 7.35 10.63
CA THR A 225 4.39 8.79 10.75
C THR A 225 4.42 9.22 12.22
N PRO A 226 4.53 10.51 12.53
CA PRO A 226 4.37 11.00 13.91
C PRO A 226 3.05 10.53 14.56
N PHE A 227 1.97 10.46 13.80
CA PHE A 227 0.68 9.98 14.28
C PHE A 227 0.73 8.47 14.63
N ASP A 228 1.32 7.63 13.77
CA ASP A 228 1.47 6.20 14.06
C ASP A 228 2.28 5.96 15.33
N ARG A 229 3.37 6.71 15.51
CA ARG A 229 4.20 6.64 16.71
C ARG A 229 3.43 7.06 17.96
N PHE A 230 2.66 8.14 17.87
CA PHE A 230 1.78 8.57 18.95
C PHE A 230 0.77 7.48 19.33
N MET A 231 0.13 6.85 18.34
CA MET A 231 -0.84 5.78 18.58
C MET A 231 -0.20 4.50 19.15
N ARG A 232 1.12 4.31 18.97
CA ARG A 232 1.90 3.25 19.64
C ARG A 232 2.38 3.63 21.03
N GLY A 233 2.10 4.84 21.52
CA GLY A 233 2.37 5.29 22.88
C GLY A 233 3.49 6.34 23.00
N GLU A 234 4.08 6.84 21.89
CA GLU A 234 5.03 7.96 21.92
C GLU A 234 4.27 9.28 22.06
N THR A 235 3.85 9.63 23.26
CA THR A 235 2.94 10.76 23.54
C THR A 235 3.43 12.12 23.06
N ALA A 236 4.75 12.30 22.89
CA ALA A 236 5.37 13.53 22.39
C ALA A 236 5.50 13.57 20.86
N ALA A 237 5.09 12.52 20.13
CA ALA A 237 5.26 12.45 18.67
C ALA A 237 4.41 13.44 17.88
N ILE A 238 3.29 13.92 18.43
CA ILE A 238 2.42 14.94 17.84
C ILE A 238 2.13 16.06 18.84
N SER A 239 1.77 17.25 18.35
CA SER A 239 1.42 18.41 19.19
C SER A 239 0.07 18.23 19.90
N ASN A 240 -0.21 19.06 20.91
CA ASN A 240 -1.50 19.05 21.61
C ASN A 240 -2.64 19.46 20.68
N GLU A 241 -2.42 20.39 19.77
CA GLU A 241 -3.41 20.83 18.76
C GLU A 241 -3.75 19.67 17.81
N ALA A 242 -2.75 18.87 17.39
CA ALA A 242 -2.99 17.67 16.58
C ALA A 242 -3.81 16.61 17.34
N LYS A 243 -3.56 16.42 18.66
CA LYS A 243 -4.37 15.53 19.50
C LYS A 243 -5.81 16.01 19.61
N GLN A 244 -6.01 17.32 19.81
CA GLN A 244 -7.34 17.91 19.83
C GLN A 244 -8.06 17.73 18.49
N GLY A 245 -7.37 18.00 17.37
CA GLY A 245 -7.90 17.79 16.02
C GLY A 245 -8.35 16.34 15.79
N PHE A 246 -7.57 15.35 16.24
CA PHE A 246 -7.95 13.95 16.14
C PHE A 246 -9.23 13.61 16.95
N ASN A 247 -9.40 14.20 18.13
CA ASN A 247 -10.57 13.94 18.96
C ASN A 247 -11.84 14.60 18.43
N LEU A 248 -11.75 15.57 17.50
CA LEU A 248 -12.90 16.17 16.82
C LEU A 248 -13.48 15.28 15.72
N TYR A 249 -12.72 14.28 15.25
CA TYR A 249 -13.13 13.31 14.24
C TYR A 249 -13.80 12.08 14.85
#